data_eab78e58a9774904a04c7dc9aa340c17
#
_entry.id   eab78e58a9774904a04c7dc9aa340c17
#
_cell.length_a   1.000
_cell.length_b   1.000
_cell.length_c   1.000
_cell.angle_alpha   90.00
_cell.angle_beta   90.00
_cell.angle_gamma   90.00
#
_symmetry.space_group_name_H-M   'P 1'
#
loop_
_entity.id
_entity.type
_entity.pdbx_description
1 polymer ?
#
loop_
_entity_poly.entity_id
_entity_poly.type
_entity_poly.pdbx_seq_one_letter_code
_entity_poly.pdbx_strand_id
1 'polypeptide(L)'
;LSDKEAKEPAFYKFLEDSEEHRYLIERRKELGGFLPARINKPTRLQTPDLTIFDELIQGTGEREISTTMAFVRLLTILSKDKNIGKNIVPIIPDEARTFGMDPLFRQLGIYAHRGQLYEPVDSDQFLYYKEAKNGQILEEGINEAGAVSSFISAGSSYSNSVSYTHLRAHETRIH
;
A
#
# COMPACT_ATOMS: atom_id res chain seq x y z
N LEU A 1 5.26 -23.11 -22.63
CA LEU A 1 4.93 -24.19 -21.70
C LEU A 1 4.03 -25.19 -22.40
N SER A 2 4.33 -26.47 -22.29
CA SER A 2 3.43 -27.53 -22.73
C SER A 2 2.28 -27.71 -21.73
N ASP A 3 1.19 -28.36 -22.16
CA ASP A 3 0.05 -28.65 -21.26
C ASP A 3 0.45 -29.48 -20.04
N LYS A 4 1.50 -30.29 -20.16
CA LYS A 4 2.05 -31.05 -19.04
C LYS A 4 2.76 -30.16 -18.04
N GLU A 5 3.59 -29.21 -18.51
CA GLU A 5 4.27 -28.24 -17.65
C GLU A 5 3.31 -27.25 -17.00
N ALA A 6 2.17 -26.96 -17.65
CA ALA A 6 1.13 -26.13 -17.06
C ALA A 6 0.38 -26.83 -15.91
N LYS A 7 0.23 -28.17 -15.98
CA LYS A 7 -0.39 -28.98 -14.92
C LYS A 7 0.55 -29.27 -13.75
N GLU A 8 1.84 -29.37 -14.03
CA GLU A 8 2.88 -29.65 -13.05
C GLU A 8 3.93 -28.53 -13.13
N PRO A 9 3.64 -27.31 -12.63
CA PRO A 9 4.56 -26.19 -12.74
C PRO A 9 5.88 -26.51 -12.05
N ALA A 10 6.94 -26.61 -12.83
CA ALA A 10 8.29 -26.78 -12.33
C ALA A 10 8.88 -25.40 -11.97
N PHE A 11 9.78 -25.36 -10.99
CA PHE A 11 10.58 -24.18 -10.73
C PHE A 11 11.52 -23.95 -11.91
N TYR A 12 11.14 -23.02 -12.78
CA TYR A 12 11.94 -22.69 -13.93
C TYR A 12 13.16 -21.87 -13.52
N LYS A 13 14.33 -22.32 -13.92
CA LYS A 13 15.57 -21.59 -13.77
C LYS A 13 16.11 -21.24 -15.16
N PHE A 14 16.39 -19.98 -15.40
CA PHE A 14 17.02 -19.55 -16.65
C PHE A 14 18.40 -20.20 -16.82
N LEU A 15 18.74 -20.56 -18.04
CA LEU A 15 20.10 -20.99 -18.37
C LEU A 15 21.07 -19.81 -18.13
N GLU A 16 22.24 -20.12 -17.58
CA GLU A 16 23.23 -19.08 -17.17
C GLU A 16 23.72 -18.20 -18.32
N ASP A 17 23.70 -18.73 -19.53
CA ASP A 17 24.09 -18.03 -20.77
C ASP A 17 22.91 -17.43 -21.54
N SER A 18 21.68 -17.61 -21.07
CA SER A 18 20.49 -17.05 -21.72
C SER A 18 20.42 -15.53 -21.62
N GLU A 19 19.68 -14.92 -22.54
CA GLU A 19 19.47 -13.48 -22.57
C GLU A 19 18.70 -13.01 -21.35
N GLU A 20 17.70 -13.77 -20.92
CA GLU A 20 16.88 -13.51 -19.73
C GLU A 20 17.74 -13.52 -18.46
N HIS A 21 18.66 -14.50 -18.34
CA HIS A 21 19.55 -14.57 -17.19
C HIS A 21 20.50 -13.36 -17.17
N ARG A 22 21.11 -12.99 -18.30
CA ARG A 22 21.97 -11.81 -18.40
C ARG A 22 21.22 -10.55 -18.02
N TYR A 23 20.02 -10.35 -18.56
CA TYR A 23 19.16 -9.22 -18.20
C TYR A 23 18.89 -9.16 -16.69
N LEU A 24 18.50 -10.28 -16.09
CA LEU A 24 18.26 -10.37 -14.64
C LEU A 24 19.50 -9.96 -13.84
N ILE A 25 20.68 -10.49 -14.21
CA ILE A 25 21.93 -10.21 -13.50
C ILE A 25 22.32 -8.73 -13.64
N GLU A 26 22.18 -8.15 -14.82
CA GLU A 26 22.46 -6.73 -15.05
C GLU A 26 21.55 -5.84 -14.19
N ARG A 27 20.25 -6.10 -14.19
CA ARG A 27 19.30 -5.36 -13.33
C ARG A 27 19.65 -5.50 -11.85
N ARG A 28 19.99 -6.70 -11.41
CA ARG A 28 20.40 -6.91 -10.01
C ARG A 28 21.70 -6.17 -9.66
N LYS A 29 22.65 -6.12 -10.56
CA LYS A 29 23.89 -5.34 -10.36
C LYS A 29 23.61 -3.84 -10.27
N GLU A 30 22.76 -3.30 -11.12
CA GLU A 30 22.34 -1.89 -11.07
C GLU A 30 21.66 -1.53 -9.75
N LEU A 31 20.90 -2.47 -9.17
CA LEU A 31 20.26 -2.32 -7.88
C LEU A 31 21.19 -2.57 -6.67
N GLY A 32 22.49 -2.71 -6.89
CA GLY A 32 23.47 -2.92 -5.82
C GLY A 32 23.78 -4.39 -5.50
N GLY A 33 23.39 -5.35 -6.36
CA GLY A 33 23.69 -6.76 -6.23
C GLY A 33 22.52 -7.63 -5.81
N PHE A 34 22.82 -8.88 -5.42
CA PHE A 34 21.79 -9.89 -5.12
C PHE A 34 21.13 -9.70 -3.75
N LEU A 35 21.86 -9.17 -2.81
CA LEU A 35 21.32 -8.72 -1.54
C LEU A 35 21.26 -7.19 -1.59
N PRO A 36 20.08 -6.60 -1.42
CA PRO A 36 19.98 -5.15 -1.39
C PRO A 36 20.92 -4.58 -0.33
N ALA A 37 21.77 -3.67 -0.72
CA ALA A 37 22.58 -2.92 0.23
C ALA A 37 21.62 -2.06 1.07
N ARG A 38 21.46 -2.40 2.35
CA ARG A 38 20.62 -1.63 3.25
C ARG A 38 21.33 -0.33 3.61
N ILE A 39 20.76 0.77 3.21
CA ILE A 39 21.24 2.10 3.54
C ILE A 39 20.47 2.57 4.77
N ASN A 40 21.14 2.67 5.89
CA ASN A 40 20.51 3.19 7.11
C ASN A 40 20.74 4.71 7.22
N LYS A 41 20.20 5.47 6.29
CA LYS A 41 20.23 6.95 6.31
C LYS A 41 18.84 7.51 6.00
N PRO A 42 17.79 7.14 6.76
CA PRO A 42 16.47 7.72 6.53
C PRO A 42 16.50 9.20 6.92
N THR A 43 15.90 10.05 6.11
CA THR A 43 15.59 11.43 6.54
C THR A 43 14.53 11.34 7.63
N ARG A 44 14.77 12.02 8.73
CA ARG A 44 13.76 12.10 9.79
C ARG A 44 12.52 12.77 9.26
N LEU A 45 11.39 12.11 9.37
CA LEU A 45 10.10 12.75 9.13
C LEU A 45 9.76 13.65 10.32
N GLN A 46 9.27 14.83 10.00
CA GLN A 46 8.71 15.72 11.01
C GLN A 46 7.33 15.21 11.38
N THR A 47 7.23 14.59 12.55
CA THR A 47 5.95 14.12 13.08
C THR A 47 5.04 15.29 13.41
N PRO A 48 3.73 15.18 13.17
CA PRO A 48 2.79 16.19 13.58
C PRO A 48 2.70 16.29 15.12
N ASP A 49 2.28 17.47 15.59
CA ASP A 49 1.99 17.67 17.00
C ASP A 49 0.78 16.84 17.44
N LEU A 50 0.75 16.44 18.70
CA LEU A 50 -0.36 15.64 19.26
C LEU A 50 -1.70 16.37 19.24
N THR A 51 -1.70 17.68 19.21
CA THR A 51 -2.92 18.50 19.16
C THR A 51 -3.79 18.23 17.96
N ILE A 52 -3.23 17.75 16.83
CA ILE A 52 -4.04 17.36 15.69
C ILE A 52 -4.98 16.18 15.97
N PHE A 53 -4.72 15.45 17.04
CA PHE A 53 -5.49 14.28 17.49
C PHE A 53 -6.40 14.59 18.68
N ASP A 54 -6.52 15.83 19.12
CA ASP A 54 -7.31 16.21 20.31
C ASP A 54 -8.71 15.62 20.28
N GLU A 55 -9.38 15.64 19.13
CA GLU A 55 -10.71 15.04 18.96
C GLU A 55 -10.74 13.53 19.28
N LEU A 56 -9.65 12.80 18.97
CA LEU A 56 -9.55 11.38 19.29
C LEU A 56 -9.11 11.14 20.73
N ILE A 57 -8.27 12.01 21.27
CA ILE A 57 -7.75 11.90 22.65
C ILE A 57 -8.83 12.22 23.67
N GLN A 58 -9.67 13.20 23.40
CA GLN A 58 -10.80 13.58 24.27
C GLN A 58 -11.91 12.54 24.28
N GLY A 59 -11.90 11.62 23.30
CA GLY A 59 -12.92 10.61 23.15
C GLY A 59 -14.21 11.11 22.50
N THR A 60 -15.20 10.25 22.42
CA THR A 60 -16.46 10.48 21.70
C THR A 60 -17.64 10.83 22.59
N GLY A 61 -17.39 11.06 23.88
CA GLY A 61 -18.44 11.29 24.87
C GLY A 61 -19.37 10.06 24.97
N GLU A 62 -20.67 10.27 24.84
CA GLU A 62 -21.66 9.20 24.88
C GLU A 62 -21.81 8.41 23.56
N ARG A 63 -21.14 8.85 22.51
CA ARG A 63 -21.23 8.20 21.20
C ARG A 63 -20.29 7.01 21.12
N GLU A 64 -20.83 5.83 20.97
CA GLU A 64 -20.06 4.61 20.72
C GLU A 64 -19.49 4.60 19.30
N ILE A 65 -18.21 4.30 19.17
CA ILE A 65 -17.54 4.07 17.90
C ILE A 65 -16.67 2.81 17.99
N SER A 66 -16.54 2.09 16.88
CA SER A 66 -15.63 0.97 16.82
C SER A 66 -14.18 1.44 16.77
N THR A 67 -13.26 0.59 17.24
CA THR A 67 -11.80 0.84 17.13
C THR A 67 -11.37 1.02 15.67
N THR A 68 -12.01 0.29 14.75
CA THR A 68 -11.77 0.43 13.30
C THR A 68 -12.13 1.84 12.82
N MET A 69 -13.29 2.37 13.21
CA MET A 69 -13.66 3.74 12.84
C MET A 69 -12.74 4.79 13.46
N ALA A 70 -12.27 4.56 14.68
CA ALA A 70 -11.27 5.44 15.28
C ALA A 70 -9.96 5.42 14.50
N PHE A 71 -9.52 4.23 14.05
CA PHE A 71 -8.33 4.10 13.21
C PHE A 71 -8.49 4.78 11.83
N VAL A 72 -9.64 4.62 11.18
CA VAL A 72 -9.94 5.31 9.91
C VAL A 72 -9.88 6.83 10.08
N ARG A 73 -10.39 7.33 11.20
CA ARG A 73 -10.32 8.75 11.56
C ARG A 73 -8.88 9.22 11.76
N LEU A 74 -8.07 8.43 12.48
CA LEU A 74 -6.64 8.66 12.63
C LEU A 74 -5.94 8.76 11.28
N LEU A 75 -6.17 7.79 10.39
CA LEU A 75 -5.63 7.80 9.02
C LEU A 75 -6.04 9.05 8.26
N THR A 76 -7.30 9.44 8.37
CA THR A 76 -7.84 10.64 7.71
C THR A 76 -7.13 11.92 8.18
N ILE A 77 -6.83 12.02 9.46
CA ILE A 77 -6.09 13.15 10.03
C ILE A 77 -4.64 13.13 9.54
N LEU A 78 -3.96 11.99 9.69
CA LEU A 78 -2.56 11.84 9.30
C LEU A 78 -2.33 12.11 7.82
N SER A 79 -3.22 11.62 6.95
CA SER A 79 -3.08 11.81 5.50
C SER A 79 -3.26 13.26 5.03
N LYS A 80 -3.80 14.14 5.89
CA LYS A 80 -3.89 15.59 5.65
C LYS A 80 -2.67 16.35 6.13
N ASP A 81 -1.80 15.73 6.91
CA ASP A 81 -0.59 16.38 7.40
C ASP A 81 0.34 16.74 6.24
N LYS A 82 0.87 17.97 6.26
CA LYS A 82 1.69 18.52 5.17
C LYS A 82 3.05 17.82 5.04
N ASN A 83 3.57 17.31 6.15
CA ASN A 83 4.92 16.73 6.20
C ASN A 83 4.91 15.24 5.90
N ILE A 84 3.99 14.50 6.53
CA ILE A 84 3.96 13.04 6.45
C ILE A 84 2.79 12.49 5.64
N GLY A 85 1.75 13.28 5.35
CA GLY A 85 0.53 12.79 4.72
C GLY A 85 0.77 12.06 3.41
N LYS A 86 1.72 12.52 2.59
CA LYS A 86 2.09 11.87 1.32
C LYS A 86 2.84 10.55 1.49
N ASN A 87 3.33 10.27 2.69
CA ASN A 87 4.07 9.04 3.00
C ASN A 87 3.16 7.96 3.61
N ILE A 88 1.89 8.27 3.82
CA ILE A 88 0.93 7.33 4.38
C ILE A 88 0.24 6.62 3.24
N VAL A 89 0.47 5.32 3.13
CA VAL A 89 -0.09 4.47 2.07
C VAL A 89 -0.93 3.39 2.71
N PRO A 90 -2.26 3.52 2.71
CA PRO A 90 -3.14 2.41 3.09
C PRO A 90 -2.99 1.27 2.10
N ILE A 91 -2.85 0.05 2.60
CA ILE A 91 -2.81 -1.18 1.80
C ILE A 91 -4.03 -2.00 2.20
N ILE A 92 -4.89 -2.30 1.24
CA ILE A 92 -6.23 -2.81 1.52
C ILE A 92 -6.48 -4.07 0.72
N PRO A 93 -6.90 -5.18 1.38
CA PRO A 93 -7.33 -6.40 0.69
C PRO A 93 -8.83 -6.31 0.32
N ASP A 94 -9.24 -5.30 -0.45
CA ASP A 94 -10.58 -5.12 -1.02
C ASP A 94 -11.78 -5.05 -0.03
N GLU A 95 -11.52 -4.68 1.23
CA GLU A 95 -12.58 -4.59 2.25
C GLU A 95 -12.78 -3.16 2.79
N ALA A 96 -12.32 -2.15 2.07
CA ALA A 96 -12.33 -0.76 2.53
C ALA A 96 -13.70 -0.24 2.93
N ARG A 97 -14.76 -0.62 2.21
CA ARG A 97 -16.13 -0.22 2.50
C ARG A 97 -16.61 -0.79 3.83
N THR A 98 -16.36 -2.07 4.06
CA THR A 98 -16.72 -2.76 5.31
C THR A 98 -16.14 -2.07 6.55
N PHE A 99 -14.98 -1.45 6.39
CA PHE A 99 -14.29 -0.72 7.45
C PHE A 99 -14.58 0.78 7.49
N GLY A 100 -15.50 1.27 6.64
CA GLY A 100 -15.84 2.68 6.59
C GLY A 100 -14.74 3.58 6.05
N MET A 101 -13.87 3.05 5.16
CA MET A 101 -12.76 3.77 4.56
C MET A 101 -13.15 4.53 3.28
N ASP A 102 -14.40 4.47 2.85
CA ASP A 102 -14.88 5.14 1.64
C ASP A 102 -14.49 6.62 1.50
N PRO A 103 -14.51 7.42 2.59
CA PRO A 103 -14.10 8.82 2.49
C PRO A 103 -12.64 8.99 2.06
N LEU A 104 -11.78 7.99 2.34
CA LEU A 104 -10.38 8.01 1.94
C LEU A 104 -10.20 7.84 0.44
N PHE A 105 -11.10 7.16 -0.27
CA PHE A 105 -11.05 7.05 -1.73
C PHE A 105 -11.08 8.44 -2.41
N ARG A 106 -11.93 9.32 -1.91
CA ARG A 106 -12.00 10.71 -2.42
C ARG A 106 -10.77 11.52 -2.05
N GLN A 107 -10.24 11.30 -0.86
CA GLN A 107 -9.13 12.09 -0.32
C GLN A 107 -7.78 11.66 -0.92
N LEU A 108 -7.54 10.37 -1.01
CA LEU A 108 -6.24 9.79 -1.36
C LEU A 108 -6.19 9.22 -2.79
N GLY A 109 -7.34 8.77 -3.31
CA GLY A 109 -7.41 8.03 -4.56
C GLY A 109 -6.79 6.63 -4.46
N ILE A 110 -7.25 5.73 -5.31
CA ILE A 110 -6.69 4.39 -5.45
C ILE A 110 -5.59 4.44 -6.50
N TYR A 111 -4.45 3.87 -6.19
CA TYR A 111 -3.34 3.84 -7.14
C TYR A 111 -3.64 2.87 -8.29
N ALA A 112 -3.53 3.37 -9.50
CA ALA A 112 -3.53 2.55 -10.70
C ALA A 112 -2.47 3.05 -11.68
N HIS A 113 -1.56 2.18 -12.07
CA HIS A 113 -0.43 2.49 -12.94
C HIS A 113 -0.83 3.22 -14.24
N ARG A 114 -1.95 2.84 -14.84
CA ARG A 114 -2.48 3.45 -16.07
C ARG A 114 -3.55 4.50 -15.83
N GLY A 115 -3.96 4.71 -14.59
CA GLY A 115 -5.18 5.42 -14.22
C GLY A 115 -6.43 4.60 -14.51
N GLN A 116 -7.60 5.19 -14.30
CA GLN A 116 -8.87 4.50 -14.53
C GLN A 116 -9.19 4.44 -16.02
N LEU A 117 -9.27 3.23 -16.55
CA LEU A 117 -9.53 2.96 -17.97
C LEU A 117 -10.96 2.52 -18.27
N TYR A 118 -11.81 2.51 -17.27
CA TYR A 118 -13.21 2.07 -17.33
C TYR A 118 -14.09 2.99 -16.49
N GLU A 119 -15.38 2.96 -16.75
CA GLU A 119 -16.38 3.58 -15.92
C GLU A 119 -17.01 2.51 -15.02
N PRO A 120 -17.03 2.71 -13.69
CA PRO A 120 -17.66 1.77 -12.78
C PRO A 120 -19.15 1.60 -13.13
N VAL A 121 -19.64 0.36 -13.13
CA VAL A 121 -21.03 0.03 -13.52
C VAL A 121 -22.06 0.70 -12.59
N ASP A 122 -21.67 0.96 -11.36
CA ASP A 122 -22.49 1.57 -10.31
C ASP A 122 -22.10 3.02 -9.99
N SER A 123 -21.45 3.70 -10.94
CA SER A 123 -20.97 5.09 -10.78
C SER A 123 -22.06 6.07 -10.36
N ASP A 124 -23.30 5.81 -10.75
CA ASP A 124 -24.47 6.67 -10.47
C ASP A 124 -25.13 6.37 -9.12
N GLN A 125 -24.87 5.23 -8.53
CA GLN A 125 -25.63 4.74 -7.37
C GLN A 125 -24.92 4.82 -6.05
N PHE A 126 -23.60 4.71 -6.05
CA PHE A 126 -22.81 4.62 -4.82
C PHE A 126 -21.44 5.27 -5.00
N LEU A 127 -20.92 5.72 -3.94
CA LEU A 127 -19.56 6.06 -3.57
C LEU A 127 -18.52 6.33 -4.69
N TYR A 128 -17.90 7.45 -4.53
CA TYR A 128 -16.78 7.90 -5.33
C TYR A 128 -15.65 6.87 -5.33
N TYR A 129 -15.55 6.13 -6.44
CA TYR A 129 -14.45 5.22 -6.72
C TYR A 129 -13.61 5.83 -7.85
N LYS A 130 -12.36 6.15 -7.57
CA LYS A 130 -11.46 6.71 -8.58
C LYS A 130 -10.07 6.12 -8.46
N GLU A 131 -9.65 5.50 -9.54
CA GLU A 131 -8.28 5.08 -9.75
C GLU A 131 -7.48 6.21 -10.40
N ALA A 132 -6.27 6.43 -9.92
CA ALA A 132 -5.39 7.47 -10.43
C ALA A 132 -3.92 7.07 -10.34
N LYS A 133 -3.11 7.57 -11.28
CA LYS A 133 -1.65 7.33 -11.28
C LYS A 133 -0.95 7.87 -10.03
N ASN A 134 -1.54 8.88 -9.41
CA ASN A 134 -1.06 9.49 -8.17
C ASN A 134 -1.91 9.09 -6.96
N GLY A 135 -2.74 8.05 -7.10
CA GLY A 135 -3.47 7.49 -5.98
C GLY A 135 -2.52 6.98 -4.90
N GLN A 136 -2.97 7.02 -3.66
CA GLN A 136 -2.14 6.72 -2.49
C GLN A 136 -2.57 5.44 -1.79
N ILE A 137 -3.77 4.93 -2.09
CA ILE A 137 -4.28 3.65 -1.59
C ILE A 137 -3.81 2.54 -2.52
N LEU A 138 -3.20 1.50 -1.97
CA LEU A 138 -2.92 0.26 -2.69
C LEU A 138 -4.05 -0.73 -2.41
N GLU A 139 -4.80 -1.07 -3.44
CA GLU A 139 -5.86 -2.06 -3.35
C GLU A 139 -5.38 -3.37 -4.00
N GLU A 140 -5.19 -4.38 -3.16
CA GLU A 140 -4.52 -5.64 -3.53
C GLU A 140 -5.51 -6.74 -3.95
N GLY A 141 -6.82 -6.43 -3.96
CA GLY A 141 -7.85 -7.44 -4.08
C GLY A 141 -7.96 -8.32 -2.83
N ILE A 142 -8.81 -9.34 -2.87
CA ILE A 142 -9.01 -10.28 -1.74
C ILE A 142 -7.78 -11.20 -1.64
N ASN A 143 -6.68 -10.65 -1.15
CA ASN A 143 -5.40 -11.33 -1.09
C ASN A 143 -4.53 -10.75 0.04
N GLU A 144 -4.65 -11.31 1.22
CA GLU A 144 -3.88 -10.89 2.40
C GLU A 144 -2.37 -11.13 2.21
N ALA A 145 -1.99 -12.21 1.55
CA ALA A 145 -0.58 -12.49 1.25
C ALA A 145 0.03 -11.42 0.33
N GLY A 146 -0.73 -10.93 -0.65
CA GLY A 146 -0.37 -9.79 -1.49
C GLY A 146 -0.24 -8.51 -0.68
N ALA A 147 -1.24 -8.22 0.16
CA ALA A 147 -1.24 -7.04 1.01
C ALA A 147 -0.04 -7.02 1.98
N VAL A 148 0.29 -8.16 2.61
CA VAL A 148 1.48 -8.29 3.46
C VAL A 148 2.78 -8.14 2.66
N SER A 149 2.85 -8.68 1.46
CA SER A 149 4.02 -8.53 0.59
C SER A 149 4.26 -7.07 0.19
N SER A 150 3.21 -6.35 -0.17
CA SER A 150 3.25 -4.92 -0.45
C SER A 150 3.65 -4.11 0.80
N PHE A 151 3.13 -4.48 1.97
CA PHE A 151 3.51 -3.87 3.24
C PHE A 151 5.00 -4.04 3.54
N ILE A 152 5.55 -5.25 3.40
CA ILE A 152 6.98 -5.52 3.60
C ILE A 152 7.82 -4.73 2.62
N SER A 153 7.46 -4.75 1.32
CA SER A 153 8.19 -4.06 0.26
C SER A 153 8.25 -2.56 0.51
N ALA A 154 7.12 -1.98 0.81
CA ALA A 154 7.02 -0.57 1.05
C ALA A 154 7.62 -0.18 2.41
N GLY A 155 7.42 -0.97 3.48
CA GLY A 155 8.03 -0.74 4.80
C GLY A 155 9.56 -0.83 4.79
N SER A 156 10.15 -1.59 3.87
CA SER A 156 11.60 -1.68 3.69
C SER A 156 12.18 -0.75 2.62
N SER A 157 11.34 -0.04 1.87
CA SER A 157 11.76 0.78 0.73
C SER A 157 12.74 1.89 1.10
N TYR A 158 12.65 2.44 2.31
CA TYR A 158 13.57 3.46 2.82
C TYR A 158 15.01 2.96 2.95
N SER A 159 15.21 1.66 3.12
CA SER A 159 16.53 1.05 3.25
C SER A 159 17.06 0.44 1.94
N ASN A 160 16.18 0.15 1.00
CA ASN A 160 16.50 -0.54 -0.26
C ASN A 160 16.43 0.39 -1.48
N SER A 161 15.63 1.44 -1.37
CA SER A 161 15.40 2.42 -2.43
C SER A 161 15.52 3.81 -1.83
N VAL A 162 15.92 4.80 -2.60
CA VAL A 162 16.09 6.18 -2.11
C VAL A 162 14.76 6.86 -1.76
N SER A 163 13.68 6.11 -1.74
CA SER A 163 12.32 6.59 -1.47
C SER A 163 11.93 6.47 -0.01
N TYR A 164 11.31 7.50 0.51
CA TYR A 164 10.80 7.56 1.88
C TYR A 164 9.38 7.00 1.93
N THR A 165 9.20 5.88 2.59
CA THR A 165 7.87 5.32 2.77
C THR A 165 7.70 4.88 4.21
N HIS A 166 6.70 5.42 4.91
CA HIS A 166 6.20 4.87 6.15
C HIS A 166 4.84 4.23 5.88
N LEU A 167 4.79 2.94 6.05
CA LEU A 167 3.60 2.15 5.80
C LEU A 167 2.99 1.64 7.07
N ARG A 168 1.68 1.51 7.02
CA ARG A 168 0.92 0.70 7.96
C ARG A 168 -0.03 -0.19 7.16
N ALA A 169 0.13 -1.49 7.30
CA ALA A 169 -0.91 -2.45 6.98
C ALA A 169 -1.86 -2.55 8.18
N HIS A 170 -3.13 -2.68 7.91
CA HIS A 170 -4.13 -2.94 8.93
C HIS A 170 -4.75 -4.31 8.65
N GLU A 171 -4.42 -5.28 9.49
CA GLU A 171 -5.15 -6.53 9.58
C GLU A 171 -6.26 -6.40 10.62
N THR A 172 -7.48 -6.69 10.20
CA THR A 172 -8.66 -6.53 11.05
C THR A 172 -9.29 -7.84 11.48
N ARG A 173 -8.64 -8.96 11.28
CA ARG A 173 -9.14 -10.22 11.86
C ARG A 173 -8.51 -10.50 13.21
N ILE A 174 -9.23 -10.12 14.25
CA ILE A 174 -9.13 -10.79 15.55
C ILE A 174 -10.15 -11.93 15.49
N HIS A 175 -9.66 -13.15 15.48
CA HIS A 175 -10.49 -14.33 15.73
C HIS A 175 -10.74 -14.49 17.21
#